data_d4cef7939f5fa7360426a189f6495fe7
#
_entry.id   d4cef7939f5fa7360426a189f6495fe7
#
_cell.length_a   1.000
_cell.length_b   1.000
_cell.length_c   1.000
_cell.angle_alpha   90.00
_cell.angle_beta   90.00
_cell.angle_gamma   90.00
#
_symmetry.space_group_name_H-M   'P 1'
#
loop_
_entity.id
_entity.type
_entity.pdbx_description
1 polymer ?
#
loop_
_entity_poly.entity_id
_entity_poly.type
_entity_poly.pdbx_seq_one_letter_code
_entity_poly.pdbx_strand_id
1 'polypeptide(L)'
;MKDLGKIVGLTSPAVSERVKRLEEAGVIEGYKAIINPNALGRVIKAFVHISLPSNKYNEFIESARKDPRIVECHHITGDDCSVLKVIVKDMYELEEVIDSIKKVGSTKTNVILSTP
;
A
#
# COMPACT_ATOMS: atom_id res chain seq x y z
N MET A 1 -1.23 -12.67 -10.94
CA MET A 1 -0.17 -13.42 -11.63
C MET A 1 -0.65 -14.21 -12.83
N LYS A 2 -1.90 -14.69 -12.79
CA LYS A 2 -2.48 -15.39 -13.96
C LYS A 2 -2.44 -14.53 -15.23
N ASP A 3 -2.76 -13.25 -15.11
CA ASP A 3 -2.78 -12.36 -16.25
C ASP A 3 -1.39 -12.15 -16.85
N LEU A 4 -0.37 -12.08 -15.99
CA LEU A 4 1.02 -11.98 -16.44
C LEU A 4 1.42 -13.24 -17.23
N GLY A 5 1.04 -14.43 -16.74
CA GLY A 5 1.29 -15.68 -17.43
C GLY A 5 0.61 -15.74 -18.79
N LYS A 6 -0.63 -15.26 -18.89
CA LYS A 6 -1.36 -15.21 -20.15
C LYS A 6 -0.72 -14.24 -21.14
N ILE A 7 -0.32 -13.07 -20.67
CA ILE A 7 0.27 -12.02 -21.51
C ILE A 7 1.58 -12.48 -22.11
N VAL A 8 2.44 -13.13 -21.33
CA VAL A 8 3.77 -13.55 -21.79
C VAL A 8 3.79 -14.98 -22.33
N GLY A 9 2.68 -15.72 -22.27
CA GLY A 9 2.58 -17.08 -22.78
C GLY A 9 3.43 -18.08 -22.01
N LEU A 10 3.81 -17.79 -20.76
CA LEU A 10 4.62 -18.67 -19.93
C LEU A 10 3.77 -19.53 -19.03
N THR A 11 4.30 -20.68 -18.60
CA THR A 11 3.67 -21.51 -17.59
C THR A 11 3.67 -20.81 -16.24
N SER A 12 2.73 -21.15 -15.36
CA SER A 12 2.64 -20.55 -14.02
C SER A 12 3.94 -20.67 -13.20
N PRO A 13 4.63 -21.85 -13.18
CA PRO A 13 5.91 -21.96 -12.46
C PRO A 13 7.00 -21.04 -13.02
N ALA A 14 7.09 -20.89 -14.33
CA ALA A 14 8.08 -20.02 -14.96
C ALA A 14 7.81 -18.54 -14.64
N VAL A 15 6.53 -18.14 -14.63
CA VAL A 15 6.14 -16.78 -14.27
C VAL A 15 6.46 -16.50 -12.81
N SER A 16 6.12 -17.42 -11.91
CA SER A 16 6.39 -17.28 -10.48
C SER A 16 7.88 -17.13 -10.19
N GLU A 17 8.73 -17.91 -10.84
CA GLU A 17 10.16 -17.81 -10.68
C GLU A 17 10.71 -16.47 -11.16
N ARG A 18 10.20 -15.98 -12.29
CA ARG A 18 10.63 -14.70 -12.85
C ARG A 18 10.24 -13.53 -11.94
N VAL A 19 9.03 -13.54 -11.40
CA VAL A 19 8.59 -12.51 -10.45
C VAL A 19 9.45 -12.55 -9.20
N LYS A 20 9.75 -13.72 -8.67
CA LYS A 20 10.60 -13.87 -7.51
C LYS A 20 11.98 -13.28 -7.72
N ARG A 21 12.58 -13.52 -8.89
CA ARG A 21 13.88 -12.92 -9.23
C ARG A 21 13.83 -11.40 -9.27
N LEU A 22 12.75 -10.83 -9.83
CA LEU A 22 12.57 -9.38 -9.89
C LEU A 22 12.42 -8.78 -8.50
N GLU A 23 11.72 -9.45 -7.60
CA GLU A 23 11.60 -9.03 -6.21
C GLU A 23 12.94 -9.07 -5.49
N GLU A 24 13.70 -10.16 -5.66
CA GLU A 24 15.04 -10.32 -5.08
C GLU A 24 16.02 -9.27 -5.59
N ALA A 25 15.89 -8.88 -6.86
CA ALA A 25 16.71 -7.85 -7.46
C ALA A 25 16.28 -6.43 -7.11
N GLY A 26 15.16 -6.26 -6.38
CA GLY A 26 14.64 -4.94 -6.02
C GLY A 26 13.89 -4.24 -7.14
N VAL A 27 13.67 -4.91 -8.27
CA VAL A 27 12.91 -4.35 -9.39
C VAL A 27 11.42 -4.29 -9.05
N ILE A 28 10.95 -5.31 -8.32
CA ILE A 28 9.59 -5.33 -7.77
C ILE A 28 9.73 -5.30 -6.25
N GLU A 29 9.30 -4.22 -5.64
CA GLU A 29 9.39 -4.02 -4.18
C GLU A 29 8.28 -4.74 -3.41
N GLY A 30 7.78 -5.83 -3.92
CA GLY A 30 6.58 -6.48 -3.48
C GLY A 30 5.44 -6.09 -4.41
N TYR A 31 4.33 -6.73 -4.27
CA TYR A 31 3.16 -6.32 -5.05
C TYR A 31 1.89 -6.48 -4.25
N LYS A 32 0.95 -5.58 -4.50
CA LYS A 32 -0.41 -5.64 -4.00
C LYS A 32 -1.32 -5.63 -5.21
N ALA A 33 -2.51 -6.18 -5.07
CA ALA A 33 -3.50 -6.13 -6.15
C ALA A 33 -3.79 -4.67 -6.50
N ILE A 34 -3.74 -4.35 -7.78
CA ILE A 34 -4.16 -3.04 -8.26
C ILE A 34 -5.68 -3.07 -8.29
N ILE A 35 -6.30 -2.24 -7.46
CA ILE A 35 -7.75 -2.16 -7.34
C ILE A 35 -8.21 -0.95 -8.13
N ASN A 36 -9.15 -1.16 -9.05
CA ASN A 36 -9.83 -0.04 -9.70
C ASN A 36 -10.99 0.39 -8.79
N PRO A 37 -10.90 1.55 -8.14
CA PRO A 37 -11.94 1.98 -7.20
C PRO A 37 -13.32 2.13 -7.86
N ASN A 38 -13.34 2.50 -9.12
CA ASN A 38 -14.60 2.69 -9.84
C ASN A 38 -15.34 1.36 -10.07
N ALA A 39 -14.61 0.26 -10.17
CA ALA A 39 -15.20 -1.06 -10.34
C ALA A 39 -15.81 -1.60 -9.04
N LEU A 40 -15.41 -1.08 -7.90
CA LEU A 40 -15.90 -1.47 -6.58
C LEU A 40 -17.04 -0.60 -6.07
N GLY A 41 -17.48 0.40 -6.85
CA GLY A 41 -18.52 1.33 -6.44
C GLY A 41 -17.98 2.39 -5.48
N ARG A 42 -18.66 2.56 -4.32
CA ARG A 42 -18.23 3.56 -3.34
C ARG A 42 -16.99 3.11 -2.60
N VAL A 43 -15.92 3.89 -2.78
CA VAL A 43 -14.68 3.70 -2.03
C VAL A 43 -14.16 5.06 -1.58
N ILE A 44 -13.40 5.05 -0.51
CA ILE A 44 -12.72 6.23 0.00
C ILE A 44 -11.23 6.02 -0.19
N LYS A 45 -10.59 7.01 -0.82
CA LYS A 45 -9.14 7.06 -0.99
C LYS A 45 -8.60 8.18 -0.13
N ALA A 46 -7.50 7.92 0.55
CA ALA A 46 -6.90 8.92 1.42
C ALA A 46 -5.38 8.82 1.38
N PHE A 47 -4.71 9.95 1.62
CA PHE A 47 -3.29 9.97 1.95
C PHE A 47 -3.15 10.14 3.45
N VAL A 48 -2.37 9.27 4.07
CA VAL A 48 -2.07 9.33 5.49
C VAL A 48 -0.59 9.63 5.65
N HIS A 49 -0.28 10.80 6.14
CA HIS A 49 1.09 11.21 6.46
C HIS A 49 1.40 10.74 7.86
N ILE A 50 2.55 10.13 8.05
CA ILE A 50 2.95 9.60 9.35
C ILE A 50 4.32 10.10 9.74
N SER A 51 4.44 10.46 11.03
CA SER A 51 5.70 10.80 11.67
C SER A 51 5.90 9.86 12.84
N LEU A 52 7.00 9.14 12.84
CA LEU A 52 7.29 8.16 13.89
C LEU A 52 8.80 8.13 14.22
N PRO A 53 9.16 7.65 15.42
CA PRO A 53 10.55 7.48 15.79
C PRO A 53 11.27 6.50 14.85
N SER A 54 12.54 6.75 14.56
CA SER A 54 13.33 5.93 13.64
C SER A 54 13.40 4.46 14.07
N ASN A 55 13.37 4.18 15.36
CA ASN A 55 13.41 2.82 15.90
C ASN A 55 12.08 2.05 15.69
N LYS A 56 11.02 2.73 15.30
CA LYS A 56 9.71 2.14 15.01
C LYS A 56 9.45 1.95 13.50
N TYR A 57 10.32 2.50 12.67
CA TYR A 57 10.11 2.53 11.23
C TYR A 57 9.98 1.13 10.60
N ASN A 58 10.90 0.23 10.91
CA ASN A 58 10.89 -1.12 10.33
C ASN A 58 9.65 -1.92 10.75
N GLU A 59 9.26 -1.81 12.02
CA GLU A 59 8.05 -2.44 12.54
C GLU A 59 6.81 -1.91 11.84
N PHE A 60 6.75 -0.60 11.63
CA PHE A 60 5.68 0.05 10.91
C PHE A 60 5.58 -0.45 9.47
N ILE A 61 6.69 -0.52 8.74
CA ILE A 61 6.72 -0.99 7.35
C ILE A 61 6.21 -2.43 7.25
N GLU A 62 6.64 -3.31 8.15
CA GLU A 62 6.16 -4.69 8.17
C GLU A 62 4.65 -4.77 8.38
N SER A 63 4.12 -3.97 9.29
CA SER A 63 2.70 -3.91 9.56
C SER A 63 1.93 -3.37 8.35
N ALA A 64 2.45 -2.31 7.72
CA ALA A 64 1.82 -1.71 6.54
C ALA A 64 1.76 -2.67 5.36
N ARG A 65 2.79 -3.48 5.16
CA ARG A 65 2.83 -4.46 4.07
C ARG A 65 1.75 -5.54 4.19
N LYS A 66 1.33 -5.82 5.41
CA LYS A 66 0.33 -6.87 5.68
C LYS A 66 -1.10 -6.38 5.53
N ASP A 67 -1.31 -5.08 5.49
CA ASP A 67 -2.66 -4.51 5.39
C ASP A 67 -3.00 -4.23 3.92
N PRO A 68 -3.95 -4.98 3.32
CA PRO A 68 -4.29 -4.81 1.92
C PRO A 68 -4.98 -3.47 1.62
N ARG A 69 -5.43 -2.75 2.63
CA ARG A 69 -6.06 -1.43 2.48
C ARG A 69 -5.02 -0.35 2.22
N ILE A 70 -3.77 -0.60 2.60
CA ILE A 70 -2.64 0.28 2.34
C ILE A 70 -2.02 -0.14 1.00
N VAL A 71 -2.30 0.61 -0.06
CA VAL A 71 -1.89 0.25 -1.41
C VAL A 71 -0.54 0.83 -1.82
N GLU A 72 -0.10 1.89 -1.16
CA GLU A 72 1.21 2.50 -1.38
C GLU A 72 1.77 2.96 -0.05
N CYS A 73 3.08 2.87 0.09
CA CYS A 73 3.80 3.35 1.27
C CYS A 73 5.12 3.94 0.79
N HIS A 74 5.32 5.23 1.01
CA HIS A 74 6.51 5.95 0.56
C HIS A 74 7.26 6.55 1.74
N HIS A 75 8.58 6.38 1.75
CA HIS A 75 9.44 7.11 2.67
C HIS A 75 9.75 8.45 2.01
N ILE A 76 9.46 9.54 2.69
CA ILE A 76 9.57 10.89 2.12
C ILE A 76 10.49 11.77 2.96
N THR A 77 10.94 12.87 2.37
CA THR A 77 11.67 13.91 3.07
C THR A 77 10.69 14.95 3.61
N GLY A 78 11.13 15.73 4.60
CA GLY A 78 10.33 16.78 5.22
C GLY A 78 9.95 16.45 6.64
N ASP A 79 8.89 17.08 7.15
CA ASP A 79 8.45 16.92 8.54
C ASP A 79 7.88 15.53 8.82
N ASP A 80 7.24 14.94 7.85
CA ASP A 80 6.69 13.58 7.95
C ASP A 80 7.66 12.59 7.32
N CYS A 81 7.78 11.39 7.90
CA CYS A 81 8.72 10.41 7.39
C CYS A 81 8.13 9.47 6.34
N SER A 82 6.82 9.32 6.30
CA SER A 82 6.15 8.45 5.34
C SER A 82 4.80 8.99 4.94
N VAL A 83 4.37 8.59 3.74
CA VAL A 83 3.02 8.83 3.27
C VAL A 83 2.45 7.51 2.74
N LEU A 84 1.24 7.20 3.16
CA LEU A 84 0.51 6.01 2.75
C LEU A 84 -0.65 6.41 1.86
N LYS A 85 -0.90 5.60 0.83
CA LYS A 85 -2.16 5.70 0.11
C LYS A 85 -3.05 4.56 0.58
N VAL A 86 -4.25 4.91 1.03
CA VAL A 86 -5.21 3.97 1.62
C VAL A 86 -6.47 3.98 0.77
N ILE A 87 -6.99 2.79 0.49
CA ILE A 87 -8.28 2.64 -0.19
C ILE A 87 -9.15 1.76 0.69
N VAL A 88 -10.28 2.30 1.10
CA VAL A 88 -11.22 1.66 2.02
C VAL A 88 -12.65 1.82 1.52
N LYS A 89 -13.55 0.99 2.03
CA LYS A 89 -14.95 0.99 1.59
C LYS A 89 -15.79 2.08 2.23
N ASP A 90 -15.43 2.53 3.43
CA ASP A 90 -16.19 3.54 4.18
C ASP A 90 -15.29 4.22 5.23
N MET A 91 -15.86 5.22 5.92
CA MET A 91 -15.13 5.99 6.94
C MET A 91 -14.77 5.16 8.16
N TYR A 92 -15.57 4.17 8.51
CA TYR A 92 -15.26 3.28 9.64
C TYR A 92 -13.98 2.50 9.38
N GLU A 93 -13.82 2.00 8.16
CA GLU A 93 -12.62 1.27 7.76
C GLU A 93 -11.41 2.18 7.72
N LEU A 94 -11.58 3.42 7.26
CA LEU A 94 -10.51 4.43 7.29
C LEU A 94 -10.07 4.69 8.74
N GLU A 95 -11.01 4.85 9.64
CA GLU A 95 -10.73 5.07 11.06
C GLU A 95 -9.97 3.90 11.67
N GLU A 96 -10.32 2.65 11.31
CA GLU A 96 -9.58 1.47 11.76
C GLU A 96 -8.12 1.51 11.31
N VAL A 97 -7.87 1.87 10.05
CA VAL A 97 -6.50 1.98 9.53
C VAL A 97 -5.73 3.06 10.29
N ILE A 98 -6.34 4.23 10.47
CA ILE A 98 -5.70 5.34 11.17
C ILE A 98 -5.39 4.95 12.62
N ASP A 99 -6.32 4.32 13.31
CA ASP A 99 -6.13 3.90 14.70
C ASP A 99 -4.98 2.91 14.84
N SER A 100 -4.84 1.99 13.89
CA SER A 100 -3.74 1.04 13.91
C SER A 100 -2.38 1.74 13.75
N ILE A 101 -2.33 2.82 12.96
CA ILE A 101 -1.10 3.58 12.72
C ILE A 101 -0.78 4.50 13.90
N LYS A 102 -1.79 5.09 14.52
CA LYS A 102 -1.60 6.00 15.68
C LYS A 102 -0.90 5.35 16.86
N LYS A 103 -0.92 4.03 16.94
CA LYS A 103 -0.20 3.29 17.99
C LYS A 103 1.31 3.46 17.91
N VAL A 104 1.84 3.78 16.72
CA VAL A 104 3.28 3.88 16.50
C VAL A 104 3.76 5.30 16.21
N GLY A 105 2.88 6.19 15.79
CA GLY A 105 3.28 7.57 15.47
C GLY A 105 2.11 8.52 15.32
N SER A 106 2.40 9.77 15.02
CA SER A 106 1.39 10.79 14.76
C SER A 106 1.01 10.78 13.28
N THR A 107 -0.26 11.08 12.99
CA THR A 107 -0.81 11.00 11.64
C THR A 107 -1.54 12.27 11.23
N LYS A 108 -1.51 12.56 9.93
CA LYS A 108 -2.37 13.55 9.28
C LYS A 108 -3.02 12.87 8.10
N THR A 109 -4.33 12.96 8.01
CA THR A 109 -5.09 12.28 6.96
C THR A 109 -5.75 13.30 6.02
N ASN A 110 -5.58 13.08 4.72
CA ASN A 110 -6.22 13.86 3.68
C ASN A 110 -7.05 12.92 2.82
N VAL A 111 -8.37 13.08 2.87
CA VAL A 111 -9.27 12.30 2.01
C VAL A 111 -9.27 12.92 0.62
N ILE A 112 -9.13 12.07 -0.40
CA ILE A 112 -9.17 12.51 -1.79
C ILE A 112 -10.62 12.73 -2.18
N LEU A 113 -10.97 13.97 -2.49
CA LEU A 113 -12.35 14.31 -2.88
C LEU A 113 -12.60 14.01 -4.34
N SER A 114 -11.62 14.25 -5.20
CA SER A 114 -11.74 14.01 -6.63
C SER A 114 -10.37 13.88 -7.27
N THR A 115 -10.34 13.17 -8.39
CA THR A 115 -9.15 13.04 -9.24
C THR A 115 -9.58 13.33 -10.67
N PRO A 116 -9.22 14.51 -11.19
CA PRO A 116 -9.60 14.89 -12.55
C PRO A 116 -8.91 14.06 -13.64
#